data_ce4fc3b37e14cac641c5a6695257dc92
#
_entry.id   ce4fc3b37e14cac641c5a6695257dc92
#
_cell.length_a   1.000
_cell.length_b   1.000
_cell.length_c   1.000
_cell.angle_alpha   90.00
_cell.angle_beta   90.00
_cell.angle_gamma   90.00
#
_symmetry.space_group_name_H-M   'P 1'
#
loop_
_entity.id
_entity.type
_entity.pdbx_description
1 polymer ?
#
loop_
_entity_poly.entity_id
_entity_poly.type
_entity_poly.pdbx_seq_one_letter_code
_entity_poly.pdbx_strand_id
1 'polypeptide(L)'
;ERDRDAAVIIERNIAALRLGRDRARLVRGDVLKRGAGAPGRPFDLVFLDPPYATDPAEIFGLLGRLGDAGALADDLIVSYEHDASDDDAVEALAETSRYEIASRRHFGDTTLDLLERLCTE
;
A
#
# COMPACT_ATOMS: atom_id res chain seq x y z
N GLU A 1 -8.70 -7.60 0.29
CA GLU A 1 -8.43 -8.81 -0.50
C GLU A 1 -9.60 -9.15 -1.43
N ARG A 2 -9.34 -9.33 -2.72
CA ARG A 2 -10.39 -9.62 -3.70
C ARG A 2 -10.63 -11.12 -3.90
N ASP A 3 -9.63 -11.96 -3.62
CA ASP A 3 -9.76 -13.40 -3.75
C ASP A 3 -10.62 -13.96 -2.60
N ARG A 4 -11.72 -14.63 -2.98
CA ARG A 4 -12.69 -15.14 -2.00
C ARG A 4 -12.06 -16.15 -1.04
N ASP A 5 -11.24 -17.06 -1.53
CA ASP A 5 -10.64 -18.11 -0.71
C ASP A 5 -9.60 -17.54 0.23
N ALA A 6 -8.78 -16.61 -0.24
CA ALA A 6 -7.80 -15.90 0.59
C ALA A 6 -8.51 -15.08 1.67
N ALA A 7 -9.61 -14.40 1.33
CA ALA A 7 -10.38 -13.62 2.29
C ALA A 7 -10.92 -14.48 3.44
N VAL A 8 -11.41 -15.68 3.13
CA VAL A 8 -11.88 -16.63 4.16
C VAL A 8 -10.75 -17.02 5.12
N ILE A 9 -9.55 -17.27 4.59
CA ILE A 9 -8.38 -17.61 5.40
C ILE A 9 -7.98 -16.44 6.30
N ILE A 10 -7.98 -15.22 5.76
CA ILE A 10 -7.67 -14.02 6.55
C ILE A 10 -8.65 -13.86 7.70
N GLU A 11 -9.95 -14.02 7.44
CA GLU A 11 -10.97 -13.93 8.49
C GLU A 11 -10.79 -14.99 9.58
N ARG A 12 -10.46 -16.22 9.18
CA ARG A 12 -10.16 -17.29 10.14
C ARG A 12 -8.94 -16.95 11.01
N ASN A 13 -7.90 -16.39 10.41
CA ASN A 13 -6.70 -16.01 11.14
C ASN A 13 -6.99 -14.88 12.13
N ILE A 14 -7.77 -13.88 11.73
CA ILE A 14 -8.17 -12.77 12.61
C ILE A 14 -8.96 -13.32 13.80
N ALA A 15 -9.90 -14.23 13.54
CA ALA A 15 -10.71 -14.85 14.59
C ALA A 15 -9.86 -15.73 15.53
N ALA A 16 -8.93 -16.51 14.97
CA ALA A 16 -8.05 -17.38 15.78
C ALA A 16 -7.16 -16.56 16.71
N LEU A 17 -6.73 -15.38 16.28
CA LEU A 17 -5.92 -14.47 17.08
C LEU A 17 -6.78 -13.61 18.02
N ARG A 18 -8.10 -13.77 17.99
CA ARG A 18 -9.06 -13.02 18.83
C ARG A 18 -8.92 -11.50 18.68
N LEU A 19 -8.66 -11.05 17.46
CA LEU A 19 -8.56 -9.62 17.16
C LEU A 19 -9.95 -9.05 16.87
N GLY A 20 -10.33 -8.02 17.60
CA GLY A 20 -11.56 -7.28 17.33
C GLY A 20 -11.42 -6.36 16.12
N ARG A 21 -12.54 -5.81 15.65
CA ARG A 21 -12.56 -4.93 14.47
C ARG A 21 -11.79 -3.62 14.67
N ASP A 22 -11.55 -3.25 15.90
CA ASP A 22 -10.69 -2.12 16.26
C ASP A 22 -9.19 -2.43 16.08
N ARG A 23 -8.81 -3.71 16.00
CA ARG A 23 -7.43 -4.16 15.88
C ARG A 23 -7.08 -4.69 14.50
N ALA A 24 -8.00 -5.42 13.87
CA ALA A 24 -7.80 -5.99 12.54
C ALA A 24 -9.13 -6.04 11.80
N ARG A 25 -9.11 -5.67 10.53
CA ARG A 25 -10.32 -5.65 9.70
C ARG A 25 -9.97 -6.03 8.27
N LEU A 26 -10.72 -6.99 7.73
CA LEU A 26 -10.65 -7.34 6.33
C LEU A 26 -11.61 -6.46 5.53
N VAL A 27 -11.11 -5.89 4.45
CA VAL A 27 -11.95 -5.22 3.45
C VAL A 27 -11.94 -6.09 2.19
N ARG A 28 -13.11 -6.59 1.80
CA ARG A 28 -13.24 -7.46 0.62
C ARG A 28 -13.40 -6.61 -0.64
N GLY A 29 -12.67 -6.99 -1.67
CA GLY A 29 -12.76 -6.36 -2.97
C GLY A 29 -11.40 -6.00 -3.53
N ASP A 30 -11.41 -5.42 -4.73
CA ASP A 30 -10.20 -4.93 -5.38
C ASP A 30 -9.86 -3.54 -4.84
N VAL A 31 -8.75 -3.43 -4.13
CA VAL A 31 -8.33 -2.18 -3.50
C VAL A 31 -8.08 -1.07 -4.55
N LEU A 32 -7.66 -1.43 -5.75
CA LEU A 32 -7.43 -0.45 -6.83
C LEU A 32 -8.74 0.16 -7.35
N LYS A 33 -9.86 -0.52 -7.16
CA LYS A 33 -11.19 -0.06 -7.59
C LYS A 33 -12.00 0.54 -6.47
N ARG A 34 -11.96 -0.08 -5.28
CA ARG A 34 -12.83 0.26 -4.14
C ARG A 34 -12.13 1.04 -3.04
N GLY A 35 -10.79 1.11 -3.08
CA GLY A 35 -10.00 1.67 -2.00
C GLY A 35 -9.93 0.76 -0.79
N ALA A 36 -9.36 1.26 0.29
CA ALA A 36 -9.08 0.49 1.50
C ALA A 36 -10.15 0.66 2.59
N GLY A 37 -11.27 1.29 2.28
CA GLY A 37 -12.28 1.65 3.26
C GLY A 37 -11.89 2.91 4.04
N ALA A 38 -12.76 3.35 4.96
CA ALA A 38 -12.50 4.52 5.79
C ALA A 38 -11.81 4.09 7.08
N PRO A 39 -10.55 4.49 7.32
CA PRO A 39 -9.90 4.21 8.60
C PRO A 39 -10.48 5.09 9.70
N GLY A 40 -10.40 4.62 10.96
CA GLY A 40 -10.79 5.43 12.11
C GLY A 40 -9.86 6.62 12.31
N ARG A 41 -8.59 6.49 11.91
CA ARG A 41 -7.58 7.55 11.86
C ARG A 41 -6.69 7.29 10.66
N PRO A 42 -5.92 8.30 10.18
CA PRO A 42 -5.04 8.12 9.03
C PRO A 42 -4.02 7.00 9.24
N PHE A 43 -3.73 6.25 8.18
CA PHE A 43 -2.72 5.21 8.20
C PHE A 43 -1.33 5.85 8.27
N ASP A 44 -0.47 5.33 9.15
CA ASP A 44 0.92 5.76 9.28
C ASP A 44 1.92 4.74 8.73
N LEU A 45 1.44 3.55 8.37
CA LEU A 45 2.24 2.50 7.77
C LEU A 45 1.39 1.74 6.75
N VAL A 46 1.89 1.64 5.52
CA VAL A 46 1.20 0.94 4.44
C VAL A 46 2.16 -0.06 3.79
N PHE A 47 1.73 -1.31 3.67
CA PHE A 47 2.47 -2.35 2.95
C PHE A 47 1.79 -2.60 1.61
N LEU A 48 2.56 -2.51 0.53
CA LEU A 48 2.10 -2.79 -0.83
C LEU A 48 2.95 -3.90 -1.43
N ASP A 49 2.32 -5.04 -1.69
CA ASP A 49 2.94 -6.19 -2.34
C ASP A 49 2.01 -6.72 -3.43
N PRO A 50 1.78 -5.91 -4.48
CA PRO A 50 0.87 -6.31 -5.55
C PRO A 50 1.48 -7.36 -6.46
N PRO A 51 0.67 -8.07 -7.27
CA PRO A 51 1.19 -8.92 -8.34
C PRO A 51 2.14 -8.13 -9.25
N TYR A 52 3.18 -8.77 -9.78
CA TYR A 52 4.19 -8.11 -10.62
C TYR A 52 3.61 -7.43 -11.86
N ALA A 53 2.50 -7.93 -12.39
CA ALA A 53 1.83 -7.33 -13.53
C ALA A 53 1.10 -6.02 -13.22
N THR A 54 1.02 -5.64 -11.96
CA THR A 54 0.36 -4.39 -11.57
C THR A 54 1.22 -3.19 -11.96
N ASP A 55 0.65 -2.28 -12.75
CA ASP A 55 1.35 -1.07 -13.19
C ASP A 55 1.63 -0.17 -11.97
N PRO A 56 2.88 0.27 -11.77
CA PRO A 56 3.20 1.21 -10.70
C PRO A 56 2.33 2.48 -10.70
N ALA A 57 1.88 2.94 -11.87
CA ALA A 57 0.99 4.10 -11.95
C ALA A 57 -0.33 3.86 -11.21
N GLU A 58 -0.86 2.63 -11.22
CA GLU A 58 -2.07 2.28 -10.47
C GLU A 58 -1.84 2.34 -8.96
N ILE A 59 -0.66 1.93 -8.52
CA ILE A 59 -0.27 1.96 -7.10
C ILE A 59 -0.17 3.42 -6.61
N PHE A 60 0.53 4.27 -7.34
CA PHE A 60 0.62 5.68 -6.97
C PHE A 60 -0.72 6.40 -7.10
N GLY A 61 -1.57 5.97 -8.05
CA GLY A 61 -2.95 6.44 -8.14
C GLY A 61 -3.76 6.11 -6.89
N LEU A 62 -3.61 4.89 -6.36
CA LEU A 62 -4.24 4.49 -5.10
C LEU A 62 -3.75 5.37 -3.94
N LEU A 63 -2.43 5.57 -3.82
CA LEU A 63 -1.87 6.43 -2.77
C LEU A 63 -2.42 7.85 -2.89
N GLY A 64 -2.55 8.38 -4.10
CA GLY A 64 -3.13 9.70 -4.35
C GLY A 64 -4.58 9.79 -3.88
N ARG A 65 -5.40 8.80 -4.18
CA ARG A 65 -6.80 8.76 -3.75
C ARG A 65 -6.92 8.66 -2.23
N LEU A 66 -6.10 7.83 -1.61
CA LEU A 66 -6.07 7.71 -0.15
C LEU A 66 -5.64 9.03 0.51
N GLY A 67 -4.64 9.70 -0.07
CA GLY A 67 -4.20 11.00 0.41
C GLY A 67 -5.29 12.06 0.31
N ASP A 68 -5.98 12.12 -0.83
CA ASP A 68 -7.07 13.06 -1.06
C ASP A 68 -8.25 12.81 -0.10
N ALA A 69 -8.47 11.57 0.28
CA ALA A 69 -9.52 11.20 1.23
C ALA A 69 -9.13 11.44 2.69
N GLY A 70 -7.92 11.94 2.96
CA GLY A 70 -7.44 12.14 4.32
C GLY A 70 -7.08 10.85 5.04
N ALA A 71 -6.86 9.76 4.31
CA ALA A 71 -6.60 8.44 4.89
C ALA A 71 -5.12 8.18 5.21
N LEU A 72 -4.23 9.08 4.83
CA LEU A 72 -2.79 8.91 5.03
C LEU A 72 -2.23 9.98 5.97
N ALA A 73 -1.45 9.54 6.95
CA ALA A 73 -0.78 10.46 7.88
C ALA A 73 0.36 11.22 7.19
N ASP A 74 0.72 12.37 7.73
CA ASP A 74 1.82 13.18 7.20
C ASP A 74 3.17 12.48 7.34
N ASP A 75 3.35 11.68 8.40
CA ASP A 75 4.56 10.89 8.66
C ASP A 75 4.49 9.46 8.14
N LEU A 76 3.64 9.22 7.15
CA LEU A 76 3.43 7.91 6.53
C LEU A 76 4.73 7.32 6.01
N ILE A 77 4.90 6.01 6.26
CA ILE A 77 5.91 5.18 5.61
C ILE A 77 5.19 4.13 4.78
N VAL A 78 5.60 3.99 3.53
CA VAL A 78 5.08 2.97 2.61
C VAL A 78 6.18 1.97 2.30
N SER A 79 5.91 0.69 2.49
CA SER A 79 6.77 -0.41 2.04
C SER A 79 6.19 -0.96 0.75
N TYR A 80 6.91 -0.83 -0.36
CA TYR A 80 6.43 -1.20 -1.68
C TYR A 80 7.38 -2.20 -2.34
N GLU A 81 6.87 -3.40 -2.60
CA GLU A 81 7.57 -4.43 -3.35
C GLU A 81 7.12 -4.43 -4.81
N HIS A 82 8.08 -4.42 -5.74
CA HIS A 82 7.79 -4.43 -7.17
C HIS A 82 8.93 -5.10 -7.94
N ASP A 83 8.69 -5.36 -9.23
CA ASP A 83 9.72 -5.88 -10.11
C ASP A 83 10.83 -4.85 -10.30
N ALA A 84 12.08 -5.29 -10.32
CA ALA A 84 13.24 -4.41 -10.49
C ALA A 84 13.22 -3.69 -11.85
N SER A 85 12.57 -4.26 -12.86
CA SER A 85 12.42 -3.60 -14.15
C SER A 85 11.57 -2.32 -14.08
N ASP A 86 10.81 -2.15 -13.01
CA ASP A 86 9.98 -0.96 -12.79
C ASP A 86 10.68 0.13 -11.96
N ASP A 87 11.95 -0.05 -11.59
CA ASP A 87 12.67 0.88 -10.72
C ASP A 87 12.60 2.33 -11.22
N ASP A 88 12.88 2.54 -12.50
CA ASP A 88 12.88 3.89 -13.08
C ASP A 88 11.48 4.51 -13.09
N ALA A 89 10.47 3.71 -13.41
CA ALA A 89 9.08 4.15 -13.40
C ALA A 89 8.64 4.54 -11.99
N VAL A 90 9.02 3.75 -11.00
CA VAL A 90 8.70 4.03 -9.59
C VAL A 90 9.38 5.32 -9.12
N GLU A 91 10.64 5.54 -9.49
CA GLU A 91 11.34 6.79 -9.17
C GLU A 91 10.61 8.02 -9.73
N ALA A 92 10.22 7.97 -11.01
CA ALA A 92 9.51 9.07 -11.65
C ALA A 92 8.14 9.33 -11.01
N LEU A 93 7.40 8.26 -10.72
CA LEU A 93 6.07 8.36 -10.09
C LEU A 93 6.16 8.86 -8.64
N ALA A 94 7.16 8.42 -7.90
CA ALA A 94 7.39 8.90 -6.53
C ALA A 94 7.63 10.40 -6.52
N GLU A 95 8.48 10.89 -7.38
CA GLU A 95 8.78 12.32 -7.49
C GLU A 95 7.51 13.12 -7.82
N THR A 96 6.76 12.70 -8.83
CA THR A 96 5.53 13.38 -9.24
C THR A 96 4.46 13.33 -8.15
N SER A 97 4.39 12.22 -7.41
CA SER A 97 3.38 12.02 -6.36
C SER A 97 3.82 12.56 -5.00
N ARG A 98 4.98 13.20 -4.92
CA ARG A 98 5.54 13.80 -3.70
C ARG A 98 5.87 12.77 -2.64
N TYR A 99 6.52 11.69 -3.07
CA TYR A 99 7.14 10.71 -2.20
C TYR A 99 8.64 10.69 -2.44
N GLU A 100 9.40 10.43 -1.38
CA GLU A 100 10.84 10.21 -1.45
C GLU A 100 11.11 8.73 -1.23
N ILE A 101 12.00 8.14 -2.04
CA ILE A 101 12.49 6.79 -1.81
C ILE A 101 13.59 6.90 -0.76
N ALA A 102 13.25 6.62 0.51
CA ALA A 102 14.17 6.72 1.63
C ALA A 102 15.18 5.57 1.64
N SER A 103 14.79 4.40 1.12
CA SER A 103 15.65 3.22 1.08
C SER A 103 15.20 2.32 -0.08
N ARG A 104 16.16 1.74 -0.77
CA ARG A 104 15.90 0.77 -1.84
C ARG A 104 16.81 -0.42 -1.66
N ARG A 105 16.24 -1.63 -1.70
CA ARG A 105 16.97 -2.88 -1.65
C ARG A 105 16.52 -3.79 -2.77
N HIS A 106 17.46 -4.55 -3.34
CA HIS A 106 17.20 -5.53 -4.40
C HIS A 106 17.38 -6.93 -3.86
N PHE A 107 16.39 -7.79 -4.14
CA PHE A 107 16.40 -9.21 -3.80
C PHE A 107 16.09 -10.00 -5.09
N GLY A 108 17.14 -10.37 -5.84
CA GLY A 108 16.96 -10.95 -7.16
C GLY A 108 16.27 -9.95 -8.10
N ASP A 109 15.13 -10.34 -8.64
CA ASP A 109 14.33 -9.51 -9.54
C ASP A 109 13.33 -8.60 -8.80
N THR A 110 13.33 -8.64 -7.47
CA THR A 110 12.39 -7.86 -6.65
C THR A 110 13.10 -6.66 -6.04
N THR A 111 12.47 -5.51 -6.14
CA THR A 111 12.87 -4.29 -5.43
C THR A 111 11.94 -4.04 -4.26
N LEU A 112 12.52 -3.73 -3.10
CA LEU A 112 11.79 -3.25 -1.93
C LEU A 112 12.15 -1.79 -1.72
N ASP A 113 11.16 -0.91 -1.90
CA ASP A 113 11.31 0.52 -1.66
C ASP A 113 10.58 0.92 -0.38
N LEU A 114 11.25 1.69 0.46
CA LEU A 114 10.60 2.41 1.54
C LEU A 114 10.38 3.85 1.09
N LEU A 115 9.13 4.27 1.06
CA LEU A 115 8.74 5.59 0.62
C LEU A 115 8.32 6.43 1.82
N GLU A 116 8.76 7.67 1.86
CA GLU A 116 8.30 8.66 2.82
C GLU A 116 7.48 9.71 2.09
N ARG A 117 6.40 10.13 2.71
CA ARG A 117 5.53 11.16 2.16
C ARG A 117 6.19 12.53 2.37
N LEU A 118 6.33 13.30 1.31
CA LEU A 118 6.83 14.67 1.41
C LEU A 118 5.68 15.59 1.80
N CYS A 119 5.86 16.31 2.91
CA CYS A 119 4.87 17.27 3.37
C CYS A 119 4.86 18.49 2.45
N THR A 120 3.67 18.97 2.14
CA THR A 120 3.51 20.28 1.49
C THR A 120 3.43 21.35 2.55
N GLU A 121 4.24 22.36 2.37
CA GLU A 121 4.08 23.58 3.15
C GLU A 121 2.97 24.45 2.60
#